data_69459710b67484292daf0d82cb8c7f20
#
_entry.id   69459710b67484292daf0d82cb8c7f20
#
_cell.length_a   1.000
_cell.length_b   1.000
_cell.length_c   1.000
_cell.angle_alpha   90.00
_cell.angle_beta   90.00
_cell.angle_gamma   90.00
#
_symmetry.space_group_name_H-M   'P 1'
#
loop_
_entity.id
_entity.type
_entity.pdbx_description
1 polymer ?
#
loop_
_entity_poly.entity_id
_entity_poly.type
_entity_poly.pdbx_seq_one_letter_code
_entity_poly.pdbx_strand_id
1 'polypeptide(L)'
;DVFLLECLKGDEYFDGDAAQMKLQKAILTLPEKQRAVFNMKYFDDMKYEDMSEIFGTSVGALKASYHHAVKKVEEFLTKDI
;
A
#
# COMPACT_ATOMS: atom_id res chain seq x y z
N ASP A 1 -0.65 11.51 -3.27
CA ASP A 1 -0.36 10.19 -3.84
C ASP A 1 -1.06 9.07 -3.11
N VAL A 2 -1.33 9.26 -1.83
CA VAL A 2 -2.09 8.26 -1.08
C VAL A 2 -3.56 8.60 -0.97
N PHE A 3 -4.00 9.64 -1.66
CA PHE A 3 -5.39 10.11 -1.59
C PHE A 3 -6.38 9.02 -1.91
N LEU A 4 -6.15 8.31 -3.01
CA LEU A 4 -7.07 7.25 -3.44
C LEU A 4 -7.16 6.13 -2.42
N LEU A 5 -6.03 5.74 -1.84
CA LEU A 5 -6.02 4.69 -0.82
C LEU A 5 -6.72 5.14 0.45
N GLU A 6 -6.55 6.40 0.84
CA GLU A 6 -7.24 6.93 2.01
C GLU A 6 -8.74 7.01 1.78
N CYS A 7 -9.17 7.32 0.58
CA CYS A 7 -10.59 7.31 0.23
C CYS A 7 -11.16 5.90 0.37
N LEU A 8 -10.44 4.89 -0.09
CA LEU A 8 -10.88 3.51 0.06
C LEU A 8 -10.95 3.09 1.53
N LYS A 9 -10.02 3.59 2.33
CA LYS A 9 -9.92 3.22 3.74
C LYS A 9 -11.01 3.88 4.58
N GLY A 10 -11.35 5.12 4.28
CA GLY A 10 -12.22 5.92 5.14
C GLY A 10 -13.58 6.27 4.59
N ASP A 11 -13.87 5.96 3.33
CA ASP A 11 -15.11 6.38 2.68
C ASP A 11 -16.18 5.30 2.79
N GLU A 12 -17.23 5.59 3.54
CA GLU A 12 -18.34 4.67 3.73
C GLU A 12 -19.26 4.56 2.50
N TYR A 13 -19.08 5.40 1.49
CA TYR A 13 -19.84 5.33 0.25
C TYR A 13 -19.30 4.30 -0.72
N PHE A 14 -18.08 3.81 -0.50
CA PHE A 14 -17.56 2.73 -1.34
C PHE A 14 -18.23 1.42 -0.98
N ASP A 15 -18.42 0.59 -2.01
CA ASP A 15 -18.78 -0.80 -1.79
C ASP A 15 -17.55 -1.47 -1.17
N GLY A 16 -17.57 -1.67 0.13
CA GLY A 16 -16.42 -2.15 0.88
C GLY A 16 -15.89 -3.48 0.38
N ASP A 17 -16.77 -4.38 -0.01
CA ASP A 17 -16.34 -5.70 -0.45
C ASP A 17 -15.64 -5.65 -1.80
N ALA A 18 -16.21 -4.94 -2.77
CA ALA A 18 -15.63 -4.83 -4.10
C ALA A 18 -14.31 -4.05 -4.05
N ALA A 19 -14.27 -2.96 -3.28
CA ALA A 19 -13.07 -2.14 -3.14
C ALA A 19 -11.96 -2.95 -2.46
N GLN A 20 -12.28 -3.71 -1.43
CA GLN A 20 -11.31 -4.53 -0.73
C GLN A 20 -10.74 -5.62 -1.63
N MET A 21 -11.58 -6.27 -2.43
CA MET A 21 -11.11 -7.29 -3.35
C MET A 21 -10.15 -6.70 -4.39
N LYS A 22 -10.47 -5.54 -4.91
CA LYS A 22 -9.61 -4.85 -5.88
C LYS A 22 -8.28 -4.48 -5.25
N LEU A 23 -8.31 -3.96 -4.03
CA LEU A 23 -7.10 -3.59 -3.31
C LEU A 23 -6.22 -4.82 -3.06
N GLN A 24 -6.82 -5.93 -2.64
CA GLN A 24 -6.07 -7.16 -2.41
C GLN A 24 -5.42 -7.67 -3.69
N LYS A 25 -6.13 -7.62 -4.81
CA LYS A 25 -5.56 -8.01 -6.11
C LYS A 25 -4.39 -7.11 -6.48
N ALA A 26 -4.53 -5.81 -6.25
CA ALA A 26 -3.46 -4.86 -6.55
C ALA A 26 -2.22 -5.16 -5.71
N ILE A 27 -2.41 -5.44 -4.43
CA ILE A 27 -1.31 -5.77 -3.54
C ILE A 27 -0.57 -7.02 -4.01
N LEU A 28 -1.31 -8.02 -4.49
CA LEU A 28 -0.71 -9.26 -4.98
C LEU A 28 0.15 -9.06 -6.23
N THR A 29 -0.03 -7.95 -6.96
CA THR A 29 0.82 -7.67 -8.12
C THR A 29 2.18 -7.11 -7.73
N LEU A 30 2.36 -6.71 -6.47
CA LEU A 30 3.61 -6.12 -6.02
C LEU A 30 4.68 -7.19 -5.81
N PRO A 31 5.97 -6.85 -6.07
CA PRO A 31 7.06 -7.72 -5.66
C PRO A 31 7.00 -7.99 -4.16
N GLU A 32 7.50 -9.14 -3.75
CA GLU A 32 7.37 -9.59 -2.36
C GLU A 32 7.82 -8.55 -1.35
N LYS A 33 8.97 -7.91 -1.58
CA LYS A 33 9.50 -6.91 -0.65
C LYS A 33 8.62 -5.67 -0.58
N GLN A 34 8.17 -5.18 -1.73
CA GLN A 34 7.29 -4.02 -1.76
C GLN A 34 5.94 -4.34 -1.11
N ARG A 35 5.45 -5.55 -1.33
CA ARG A 35 4.20 -5.99 -0.71
C ARG A 35 4.30 -6.00 0.80
N ALA A 36 5.40 -6.51 1.34
CA ALA A 36 5.63 -6.53 2.78
C ALA A 36 5.67 -5.12 3.35
N VAL A 37 6.41 -4.22 2.70
CA VAL A 37 6.51 -2.82 3.13
C VAL A 37 5.13 -2.16 3.06
N PHE A 38 4.41 -2.39 1.98
CA PHE A 38 3.08 -1.81 1.82
C PHE A 38 2.14 -2.26 2.94
N ASN A 39 2.09 -3.55 3.21
CA ASN A 39 1.18 -4.09 4.22
C ASN A 39 1.49 -3.53 5.60
N MET A 40 2.75 -3.47 5.97
CA MET A 40 3.14 -2.96 7.29
C MET A 40 2.83 -1.49 7.45
N LYS A 41 3.04 -0.70 6.41
CA LYS A 41 2.79 0.73 6.51
C LYS A 41 1.32 1.07 6.37
N TYR A 42 0.64 0.46 5.41
CA TYR A 42 -0.74 0.80 5.12
C TYR A 42 -1.73 0.25 6.15
N PHE A 43 -1.60 -1.03 6.47
CA PHE A 43 -2.55 -1.68 7.37
C PHE A 43 -2.16 -1.56 8.84
N ASP A 44 -0.89 -1.71 9.15
CA ASP A 44 -0.42 -1.68 10.54
C ASP A 44 0.03 -0.30 10.98
N ASP A 45 0.13 0.64 10.04
CA ASP A 45 0.56 2.02 10.31
C ASP A 45 1.88 2.06 11.09
N MET A 46 2.79 1.16 10.75
CA MET A 46 4.07 1.02 11.43
C MET A 46 5.00 2.17 11.07
N LYS A 47 5.80 2.61 12.04
CA LYS A 47 6.77 3.68 11.79
C LYS A 47 7.92 3.13 10.93
N TYR A 48 8.46 4.00 10.07
CA TYR A 48 9.58 3.60 9.22
C TYR A 48 10.79 3.16 10.04
N GLU A 49 11.00 3.79 11.18
CA GLU A 49 12.11 3.41 12.07
C GLU A 49 11.99 1.97 12.53
N ASP A 50 10.79 1.57 12.91
CA ASP A 50 10.53 0.20 13.34
C ASP A 50 10.67 -0.78 12.17
N MET A 51 10.16 -0.38 11.01
CA MET A 51 10.30 -1.20 9.80
C MET A 51 11.77 -1.36 9.41
N SER A 52 12.57 -0.31 9.59
CA SER A 52 13.99 -0.35 9.31
C SER A 52 14.69 -1.42 10.13
N GLU A 53 14.32 -1.56 11.38
CA GLU A 53 14.89 -2.62 12.24
C GLU A 53 14.49 -4.00 11.77
N ILE A 54 13.25 -4.18 11.36
CA ILE A 54 12.75 -5.48 10.90
C ILE A 54 13.40 -5.89 9.59
N PHE A 55 13.48 -4.98 8.63
CA PHE A 55 13.98 -5.30 7.29
C PHE A 55 15.48 -5.16 7.14
N GLY A 56 16.15 -4.49 8.07
CA GLY A 56 17.55 -4.20 7.92
C GLY A 56 17.85 -3.24 6.78
N THR A 57 16.89 -2.35 6.47
CA THR A 57 16.96 -1.42 5.35
C THR A 57 16.80 0.00 5.87
N SER A 58 17.44 0.97 5.22
CA SER A 58 17.34 2.35 5.67
C SER A 58 15.93 2.91 5.54
N VAL A 59 15.61 3.90 6.38
CA VAL A 59 14.31 4.57 6.33
C VAL A 59 14.06 5.17 4.94
N GLY A 60 15.07 5.77 4.34
CA GLY A 60 14.94 6.34 3.00
C GLY A 60 14.57 5.31 1.95
N ALA A 61 15.20 4.13 2.02
CA ALA A 61 14.90 3.05 1.09
C ALA A 61 13.47 2.53 1.30
N LEU A 62 13.01 2.46 2.55
CA LEU A 62 11.65 2.03 2.86
C LEU A 62 10.62 3.03 2.33
N LYS A 63 10.89 4.32 2.48
CA LYS A 63 10.00 5.35 1.95
C LYS A 63 9.89 5.24 0.44
N ALA A 64 11.01 5.00 -0.24
CA ALA A 64 11.02 4.82 -1.70
C ALA A 64 10.22 3.58 -2.09
N SER A 65 10.43 2.47 -1.39
CA SER A 65 9.70 1.23 -1.65
C SER A 65 8.20 1.41 -1.46
N TYR A 66 7.80 2.07 -0.40
CA TYR A 66 6.40 2.33 -0.14
C TYR A 66 5.79 3.23 -1.21
N HIS A 67 6.51 4.28 -1.62
CA HIS A 67 6.05 5.18 -2.67
C HIS A 67 5.81 4.43 -3.98
N HIS A 68 6.75 3.58 -4.36
CA HIS A 68 6.59 2.76 -5.58
C HIS A 68 5.41 1.81 -5.45
N ALA A 69 5.24 1.19 -4.29
CA ALA A 69 4.14 0.27 -4.07
C ALA A 69 2.80 0.99 -4.17
N VAL A 70 2.67 2.15 -3.52
CA VAL A 70 1.45 2.96 -3.56
C VAL A 70 1.11 3.34 -4.99
N LYS A 71 2.12 3.76 -5.76
CA LYS A 71 1.90 4.17 -7.14
C LYS A 71 1.40 3.02 -7.99
N LYS A 72 1.97 1.84 -7.83
CA LYS A 72 1.52 0.65 -8.56
C LYS A 72 0.10 0.26 -8.19
N VAL A 73 -0.21 0.32 -6.89
CA VAL A 73 -1.56 0.00 -6.42
C VAL A 73 -2.57 0.98 -7.00
N GLU A 74 -2.26 2.27 -6.98
CA GLU A 74 -3.15 3.28 -7.53
C GLU A 74 -3.37 3.09 -9.03
N GLU A 75 -2.32 2.78 -9.76
CA GLU A 75 -2.43 2.51 -11.19
C GLU A 75 -3.35 1.30 -11.44
N PHE A 76 -3.20 0.26 -10.65
CA PHE A 76 -4.05 -0.92 -10.78
C PHE A 76 -5.52 -0.56 -10.50
N LEU A 77 -5.77 0.21 -9.45
CA LEU A 77 -7.14 0.57 -9.07
C LEU A 77 -7.81 1.46 -10.10
N THR A 78 -7.07 2.34 -10.75
CA THR A 78 -7.62 3.27 -11.73
C THR A 78 -7.74 2.65 -13.13
N LYS A 79 -6.95 1.61 -13.39
CA LYS A 79 -6.87 1.01 -14.71
C LYS A 79 -8.15 0.30 -15.13
N ASP A 80 -8.94 -0.09 -14.17
CA ASP A 80 -10.15 -0.87 -14.36
C ASP A 80 -11.40 0.00 -14.50
N ILE A 81 -11.21 1.28 -14.63
CA ILE A 81 -12.32 2.22 -14.83
C ILE A 81 -12.55 2.45 -16.34
#